data_8435bec5b8989740a65f17c093c00f90
#
_entry.id   8435bec5b8989740a65f17c093c00f90
#
_cell.length_a   1.000
_cell.length_b   1.000
_cell.length_c   1.000
_cell.angle_alpha   90.00
_cell.angle_beta   90.00
_cell.angle_gamma   90.00
#
_symmetry.space_group_name_H-M   'P 1'
#
loop_
_entity.id
_entity.type
_entity.pdbx_description
1 polymer ?
#
loop_
_entity_poly.entity_id
_entity_poly.type
_entity_poly.pdbx_seq_one_letter_code
_entity_poly.pdbx_strand_id
1 'polypeptide(L)'
;YELYFSGAWLDRVKSKGKETQMNVLHKQNGFFTEELDSSDNDLFNAIKSELGRQREEIELIASENIVSRAVLEAQGSVMTNKYAEGYSGRRYYGGCEYVDIAENLAIERACKLFNCNFANVQPNSGSQANQGVFQALLKPGDTILGMSLDAGGHLTHGAKPNQSGKWFNAVQYGVRRDTLDVCLLYTSDAADD
;
A
#
# COMPACT_ATOMS: atom_id res chain seq x y z
N TYR A 1 6.26 -18.37 16.48
CA TYR A 1 5.22 -18.07 17.48
C TYR A 1 3.95 -18.77 17.02
N GLU A 2 3.76 -20.00 17.49
CA GLU A 2 2.50 -20.71 17.38
C GLU A 2 1.53 -20.03 18.36
N LEU A 3 0.56 -19.30 17.85
CA LEU A 3 -0.63 -18.97 18.60
C LEU A 3 -1.46 -20.26 18.67
N TYR A 4 -1.20 -21.04 19.71
CA TYR A 4 -2.06 -22.12 20.14
C TYR A 4 -3.43 -21.52 20.51
N PHE A 5 -4.41 -21.65 19.64
CA PHE A 5 -5.76 -21.79 20.11
C PHE A 5 -5.79 -23.11 20.85
N SER A 6 -5.71 -23.06 22.18
CA SER A 6 -5.65 -24.25 23.01
C SER A 6 -6.84 -25.14 22.68
N GLY A 7 -6.60 -26.47 22.60
CA GLY A 7 -7.64 -27.47 22.40
C GLY A 7 -8.86 -27.29 23.31
N ALA A 8 -8.68 -26.67 24.46
CA ALA A 8 -9.72 -26.29 25.40
C ALA A 8 -10.78 -25.29 24.82
N TRP A 9 -10.43 -24.48 23.81
CA TRP A 9 -11.42 -23.63 23.14
C TRP A 9 -12.25 -24.43 22.14
N LEU A 10 -11.64 -25.31 21.39
CA LEU A 10 -12.32 -26.24 20.46
C LEU A 10 -13.22 -27.23 21.20
N ASP A 11 -12.79 -27.72 22.38
CA ASP A 11 -13.59 -28.63 23.19
C ASP A 11 -14.76 -27.92 23.88
N ARG A 12 -14.61 -26.66 24.26
CA ARG A 12 -15.70 -25.83 24.79
C ARG A 12 -16.76 -25.51 23.72
N VAL A 13 -16.34 -25.38 22.44
CA VAL A 13 -17.25 -25.22 21.30
C VAL A 13 -18.00 -26.53 21.00
N LYS A 14 -17.38 -27.70 21.25
CA LYS A 14 -17.98 -29.01 21.03
C LYS A 14 -18.90 -29.46 22.18
N SER A 15 -18.69 -28.99 23.42
CA SER A 15 -19.41 -29.47 24.61
C SER A 15 -20.67 -28.69 24.95
N LYS A 16 -20.88 -27.48 24.40
CA LYS A 16 -22.16 -26.75 24.50
C LYS A 16 -22.80 -26.74 23.13
N GLY A 17 -23.92 -27.44 23.02
CA GLY A 17 -24.65 -27.74 21.79
C GLY A 17 -24.56 -26.62 20.74
N LYS A 18 -24.21 -27.00 19.52
CA LYS A 18 -23.99 -26.13 18.36
C LYS A 18 -25.09 -25.07 18.12
N GLU A 19 -26.32 -25.32 18.53
CA GLU A 19 -27.45 -24.39 18.39
C GLU A 19 -27.39 -23.16 19.30
N THR A 20 -26.88 -23.31 20.54
CA THR A 20 -26.87 -22.19 21.50
C THR A 20 -25.76 -21.18 21.18
N GLN A 21 -24.63 -21.63 20.62
CA GLN A 21 -23.54 -20.72 20.26
C GLN A 21 -23.76 -20.01 18.91
N MET A 22 -24.34 -20.69 17.92
CA MET A 22 -24.76 -20.03 16.68
C MET A 22 -25.85 -18.98 16.95
N ASN A 23 -26.77 -19.25 17.87
CA ASN A 23 -27.79 -18.27 18.27
C ASN A 23 -27.25 -17.08 19.07
N VAL A 24 -26.11 -17.23 19.76
CA VAL A 24 -25.45 -16.08 20.44
C VAL A 24 -24.70 -15.20 19.43
N LEU A 25 -24.10 -15.77 18.40
CA LEU A 25 -23.49 -15.01 17.30
C LEU A 25 -24.56 -14.36 16.39
N HIS A 26 -25.70 -15.01 16.19
CA HIS A 26 -26.83 -14.40 15.47
C HIS A 26 -27.57 -13.33 16.29
N LYS A 27 -27.38 -13.28 17.61
CA LYS A 27 -27.98 -12.22 18.46
C LYS A 27 -27.14 -10.95 18.59
N GLN A 28 -25.93 -10.92 18.05
CA GLN A 28 -25.24 -9.64 17.76
C GLN A 28 -25.84 -9.08 16.47
N ASN A 29 -27.11 -8.65 16.54
CA ASN A 29 -27.76 -7.96 15.46
C ASN A 29 -26.92 -6.74 15.08
N GLY A 30 -26.44 -6.70 13.86
CA GLY A 30 -25.75 -5.54 13.29
C GLY A 30 -24.29 -5.72 12.95
N PHE A 31 -23.47 -6.39 13.78
CA PHE A 31 -22.00 -6.40 13.61
C PHE A 31 -21.51 -6.76 12.20
N PHE A 32 -22.13 -7.71 11.53
CA PHE A 32 -21.76 -8.12 10.17
C PHE A 32 -22.65 -7.55 9.06
N THR A 33 -23.71 -6.82 9.41
CA THR A 33 -24.75 -6.39 8.47
C THR A 33 -25.14 -4.92 8.61
N GLU A 34 -24.65 -4.26 9.67
CA GLU A 34 -24.90 -2.84 9.89
C GLU A 34 -24.07 -2.00 8.93
N GLU A 35 -24.73 -1.07 8.26
CA GLU A 35 -24.08 -0.13 7.36
C GLU A 35 -23.34 0.95 8.15
N LEU A 36 -22.35 1.60 7.52
CA LEU A 36 -21.52 2.60 8.19
C LEU A 36 -22.30 3.80 8.71
N ASP A 37 -23.37 4.19 8.01
CA ASP A 37 -24.23 5.31 8.42
C ASP A 37 -24.94 5.08 9.76
N SER A 38 -25.22 3.82 10.09
CA SER A 38 -25.85 3.40 11.34
C SER A 38 -24.81 3.11 12.43
N SER A 39 -23.66 2.53 12.03
CA SER A 39 -22.60 2.09 12.94
C SER A 39 -21.70 3.25 13.38
N ASP A 40 -21.36 4.16 12.47
CA ASP A 40 -20.51 5.35 12.71
C ASP A 40 -20.94 6.50 11.81
N ASN A 41 -21.96 7.22 12.24
CA ASN A 41 -22.52 8.33 11.47
C ASN A 41 -21.53 9.51 11.30
N ASP A 42 -20.63 9.72 12.22
CA ASP A 42 -19.64 10.80 12.13
C ASP A 42 -18.65 10.53 11.00
N LEU A 43 -18.14 9.30 10.93
CA LEU A 43 -17.25 8.87 9.84
C LEU A 43 -17.99 8.84 8.50
N PHE A 44 -19.23 8.34 8.48
CA PHE A 44 -20.05 8.35 7.27
C PHE A 44 -20.23 9.76 6.71
N ASN A 45 -20.54 10.74 7.56
CA ASN A 45 -20.70 12.13 7.16
C ASN A 45 -19.38 12.75 6.67
N ALA A 46 -18.23 12.41 7.27
CA ALA A 46 -16.93 12.84 6.80
C ALA A 46 -16.63 12.32 5.39
N ILE A 47 -16.90 11.03 5.12
CA ILE A 47 -16.74 10.43 3.77
C ILE A 47 -17.67 11.10 2.76
N LYS A 48 -18.91 11.38 3.15
CA LYS A 48 -19.88 12.06 2.28
C LYS A 48 -19.45 13.49 1.95
N SER A 49 -18.90 14.20 2.94
CA SER A 49 -18.37 15.55 2.73
C SER A 49 -17.15 15.55 1.81
N GLU A 50 -16.24 14.58 1.98
CA GLU A 50 -15.08 14.41 1.09
C GLU A 50 -15.52 14.08 -0.35
N LEU A 51 -16.53 13.26 -0.53
CA LEU A 51 -17.09 13.01 -1.86
C LEU A 51 -17.62 14.31 -2.51
N GLY A 52 -18.26 15.18 -1.72
CA GLY A 52 -18.70 16.51 -2.16
C GLY A 52 -17.50 17.37 -2.58
N ARG A 53 -16.48 17.43 -1.75
CA ARG A 53 -15.24 18.16 -2.05
C ARG A 53 -14.62 17.70 -3.38
N GLN A 54 -14.45 16.40 -3.56
CA GLN A 54 -13.85 15.85 -4.79
C GLN A 54 -14.68 16.13 -6.07
N ARG A 55 -15.97 16.35 -5.94
CA ARG A 55 -16.85 16.66 -7.08
C ARG A 55 -16.88 18.15 -7.43
N GLU A 56 -16.74 19.01 -6.43
CA GLU A 56 -17.00 20.44 -6.55
C GLU A 56 -15.72 21.28 -6.57
N GLU A 57 -14.57 20.72 -6.12
CA GLU A 57 -13.29 21.40 -6.08
C GLU A 57 -12.35 20.88 -7.15
N ILE A 58 -11.49 21.77 -7.65
CA ILE A 58 -10.45 21.40 -8.61
C ILE A 58 -9.24 20.88 -7.84
N GLU A 59 -8.89 19.62 -8.07
CA GLU A 59 -7.69 19.00 -7.49
C GLU A 59 -6.45 19.37 -8.30
N LEU A 60 -5.47 20.00 -7.66
CA LEU A 60 -4.22 20.44 -8.28
C LEU A 60 -3.00 19.61 -7.84
N ILE A 61 -3.19 18.57 -7.04
CA ILE A 61 -2.11 17.67 -6.63
C ILE A 61 -1.91 16.63 -7.72
N ALA A 62 -0.87 16.80 -8.53
CA ALA A 62 -0.59 15.97 -9.72
C ALA A 62 -0.40 14.47 -9.42
N SER A 63 -0.06 14.12 -8.18
CA SER A 63 0.13 12.72 -7.75
C SER A 63 -1.16 12.02 -7.32
N GLU A 64 -2.26 12.74 -7.17
CA GLU A 64 -3.55 12.14 -6.82
C GLU A 64 -4.21 11.49 -8.03
N ASN A 65 -4.83 10.34 -7.80
CA ASN A 65 -5.54 9.57 -8.81
C ASN A 65 -6.93 9.19 -8.28
N ILE A 66 -7.97 9.75 -8.90
CA ILE A 66 -9.36 9.44 -8.56
C ILE A 66 -9.67 8.04 -9.06
N VAL A 67 -9.84 7.11 -8.15
CA VAL A 67 -10.08 5.70 -8.47
C VAL A 67 -11.54 5.43 -8.84
N SER A 68 -11.77 4.38 -9.61
CA SER A 68 -13.12 3.95 -9.98
C SER A 68 -13.85 3.30 -8.79
N ARG A 69 -15.17 3.27 -8.87
CA ARG A 69 -16.01 2.54 -7.91
C ARG A 69 -15.59 1.07 -7.75
N ALA A 70 -15.23 0.40 -8.86
CA ALA A 70 -14.77 -0.99 -8.83
C ALA A 70 -13.49 -1.18 -7.99
N VAL A 71 -12.56 -0.20 -8.02
CA VAL A 71 -11.37 -0.22 -7.16
C VAL A 71 -11.75 -0.08 -5.69
N LEU A 72 -12.68 0.83 -5.36
CA LEU A 72 -13.17 0.99 -3.99
C LEU A 72 -13.86 -0.27 -3.47
N GLU A 73 -14.69 -0.91 -4.29
CA GLU A 73 -15.35 -2.17 -3.95
C GLU A 73 -14.34 -3.31 -3.72
N ALA A 74 -13.28 -3.38 -4.52
CA ALA A 74 -12.23 -4.37 -4.34
C ALA A 74 -11.43 -4.14 -3.04
N GLN A 75 -11.06 -2.90 -2.74
CA GLN A 75 -10.35 -2.54 -1.51
C GLN A 75 -11.17 -2.81 -0.24
N GLY A 76 -12.46 -2.49 -0.26
CA GLY A 76 -13.38 -2.69 0.86
C GLY A 76 -13.98 -4.11 0.93
N SER A 77 -13.44 -5.07 0.20
CA SER A 77 -13.95 -6.43 0.18
C SER A 77 -13.53 -7.27 1.38
N VAL A 78 -14.12 -8.46 1.50
CA VAL A 78 -13.78 -9.45 2.54
C VAL A 78 -12.31 -9.92 2.49
N MET A 79 -11.58 -9.65 1.40
CA MET A 79 -10.14 -9.89 1.32
C MET A 79 -9.34 -9.11 2.36
N THR A 80 -9.88 -8.00 2.86
CA THR A 80 -9.32 -7.23 3.99
C THR A 80 -9.10 -8.09 5.24
N ASN A 81 -9.91 -9.13 5.44
CA ASN A 81 -9.82 -10.01 6.60
C ASN A 81 -8.69 -11.06 6.48
N LYS A 82 -8.11 -11.22 5.29
CA LYS A 82 -7.17 -12.31 5.07
C LYS A 82 -5.72 -11.89 5.27
N TYR A 83 -5.07 -12.48 6.24
CA TYR A 83 -3.63 -12.40 6.42
C TYR A 83 -2.92 -13.35 5.44
N ALA A 84 -2.07 -12.81 4.53
CA ALA A 84 -1.48 -13.54 3.42
C ALA A 84 0.04 -13.31 3.31
N GLU A 85 0.77 -13.50 4.41
CA GLU A 85 2.22 -13.38 4.45
C GLU A 85 2.87 -14.41 3.50
N GLY A 86 3.93 -13.97 2.82
CA GLY A 86 4.61 -14.73 1.77
C GLY A 86 4.15 -14.31 0.38
N TYR A 87 4.38 -15.16 -0.61
CA TYR A 87 4.03 -14.91 -2.01
C TYR A 87 3.03 -15.96 -2.52
N SER A 88 2.34 -15.67 -3.59
CA SER A 88 1.42 -16.60 -4.23
C SER A 88 2.04 -17.98 -4.42
N GLY A 89 1.34 -19.03 -4.00
CA GLY A 89 1.82 -20.42 -4.00
C GLY A 89 2.89 -20.75 -2.95
N ARG A 90 3.35 -19.76 -2.17
CA ARG A 90 4.35 -19.94 -1.09
C ARG A 90 3.99 -19.09 0.12
N ARG A 91 2.81 -19.34 0.68
CA ARG A 91 2.28 -18.65 1.87
C ARG A 91 2.70 -19.35 3.16
N TYR A 92 2.84 -18.56 4.22
CA TYR A 92 3.08 -19.09 5.56
C TYR A 92 1.80 -19.63 6.22
N TYR A 93 0.62 -19.21 5.72
CA TYR A 93 -0.68 -19.59 6.28
C TYR A 93 -1.59 -20.20 5.22
N GLY A 94 -2.51 -21.06 5.66
CA GLY A 94 -3.54 -21.64 4.80
C GLY A 94 -4.67 -20.67 4.45
N GLY A 95 -5.54 -21.06 3.53
CA GLY A 95 -6.71 -20.28 3.11
C GLY A 95 -6.38 -19.08 2.21
N CYS A 96 -5.27 -19.15 1.47
CA CYS A 96 -4.79 -18.06 0.63
C CYS A 96 -5.10 -18.24 -0.87
N GLU A 97 -5.82 -19.28 -1.24
CA GLU A 97 -6.10 -19.65 -2.62
C GLU A 97 -6.77 -18.52 -3.44
N TYR A 98 -7.66 -17.75 -2.82
CA TYR A 98 -8.36 -16.67 -3.51
C TYR A 98 -7.56 -15.35 -3.53
N VAL A 99 -6.80 -15.05 -2.48
CA VAL A 99 -5.88 -13.89 -2.51
C VAL A 99 -4.71 -14.15 -3.45
N ASP A 100 -4.29 -15.41 -3.63
CA ASP A 100 -3.31 -15.80 -4.64
C ASP A 100 -3.82 -15.51 -6.06
N ILE A 101 -5.09 -15.77 -6.34
CA ILE A 101 -5.71 -15.42 -7.62
C ILE A 101 -5.64 -13.90 -7.85
N ALA A 102 -6.02 -13.11 -6.84
CA ALA A 102 -5.99 -11.65 -6.93
C ALA A 102 -4.56 -11.13 -7.16
N GLU A 103 -3.57 -11.63 -6.42
CA GLU A 103 -2.17 -11.24 -6.57
C GLU A 103 -1.60 -11.63 -7.94
N ASN A 104 -1.88 -12.84 -8.41
CA ASN A 104 -1.43 -13.31 -9.74
C ASN A 104 -2.05 -12.49 -10.88
N LEU A 105 -3.34 -12.15 -10.80
CA LEU A 105 -3.98 -11.26 -11.76
C LEU A 105 -3.33 -9.87 -11.77
N ALA A 106 -2.97 -9.34 -10.60
CA ALA A 106 -2.30 -8.04 -10.51
C ALA A 106 -0.90 -8.10 -11.13
N ILE A 107 -0.12 -9.14 -10.86
CA ILE A 107 1.21 -9.37 -11.44
C ILE A 107 1.11 -9.48 -12.96
N GLU A 108 0.22 -10.33 -13.48
CA GLU A 108 0.03 -10.52 -14.94
C GLU A 108 -0.31 -9.20 -15.64
N ARG A 109 -1.27 -8.46 -15.07
CA ARG A 109 -1.71 -7.17 -15.61
C ARG A 109 -0.63 -6.10 -15.56
N ALA A 110 0.15 -6.04 -14.47
CA ALA A 110 1.29 -5.14 -14.36
C ALA A 110 2.38 -5.49 -15.39
N CYS A 111 2.74 -6.75 -15.53
CA CYS A 111 3.70 -7.20 -16.54
C CYS A 111 3.25 -6.83 -17.95
N LYS A 112 1.97 -7.02 -18.27
CA LYS A 112 1.41 -6.65 -19.57
C LYS A 112 1.40 -5.14 -19.80
N LEU A 113 1.00 -4.37 -18.79
CA LEU A 113 0.89 -2.90 -18.87
C LEU A 113 2.26 -2.25 -19.10
N PHE A 114 3.27 -2.70 -18.37
CA PHE A 114 4.62 -2.15 -18.41
C PHE A 114 5.57 -2.89 -19.37
N ASN A 115 5.07 -3.90 -20.09
CA ASN A 115 5.86 -4.75 -20.99
C ASN A 115 7.13 -5.28 -20.30
N CYS A 116 6.98 -5.81 -19.08
CA CYS A 116 8.08 -6.34 -18.28
C CYS A 116 7.87 -7.82 -17.95
N ASN A 117 8.98 -8.52 -17.61
CA ASN A 117 8.94 -9.95 -17.32
C ASN A 117 8.56 -10.26 -15.86
N PHE A 118 8.71 -9.29 -14.96
CA PHE A 118 8.49 -9.47 -13.53
C PHE A 118 7.83 -8.24 -12.94
N ALA A 119 6.93 -8.48 -11.99
CA ALA A 119 6.31 -7.43 -11.19
C ALA A 119 6.14 -7.92 -9.75
N ASN A 120 6.37 -7.05 -8.79
CA ASN A 120 5.99 -7.24 -7.39
C ASN A 120 4.89 -6.24 -7.06
N VAL A 121 3.72 -6.74 -6.72
CA VAL A 121 2.51 -5.93 -6.48
C VAL A 121 2.17 -5.81 -4.98
N GLN A 122 3.03 -6.30 -4.10
CA GLN A 122 2.80 -6.28 -2.65
C GLN A 122 3.04 -4.93 -1.97
N PRO A 123 3.94 -4.03 -2.46
CA PRO A 123 4.08 -2.72 -1.84
C PRO A 123 2.76 -1.96 -1.78
N ASN A 124 2.44 -1.40 -0.60
CA ASN A 124 1.21 -0.63 -0.39
C ASN A 124 1.32 0.84 -0.81
N SER A 125 2.51 1.26 -1.20
CA SER A 125 2.79 2.64 -1.65
C SER A 125 4.04 2.70 -2.51
N GLY A 126 4.18 3.77 -3.31
CA GLY A 126 5.42 4.04 -4.04
C GLY A 126 6.63 4.19 -3.13
N SER A 127 6.45 4.75 -1.93
CA SER A 127 7.51 4.85 -0.93
C SER A 127 8.01 3.48 -0.48
N GLN A 128 7.11 2.54 -0.22
CA GLN A 128 7.48 1.16 0.14
C GLN A 128 8.14 0.43 -1.03
N ALA A 129 7.66 0.64 -2.25
CA ALA A 129 8.28 0.07 -3.45
C ALA A 129 9.73 0.57 -3.62
N ASN A 130 9.96 1.88 -3.52
CA ASN A 130 11.31 2.45 -3.60
C ASN A 130 12.21 1.94 -2.47
N GLN A 131 11.71 1.82 -1.25
CA GLN A 131 12.46 1.24 -0.15
C GLN A 131 12.88 -0.21 -0.43
N GLY A 132 11.96 -1.01 -0.99
CA GLY A 132 12.27 -2.39 -1.39
C GLY A 132 13.39 -2.46 -2.43
N VAL A 133 13.36 -1.57 -3.43
CA VAL A 133 14.42 -1.46 -4.45
C VAL A 133 15.75 -1.07 -3.81
N PHE A 134 15.76 -0.06 -2.95
CA PHE A 134 16.99 0.36 -2.27
C PHE A 134 17.59 -0.75 -1.41
N GLN A 135 16.76 -1.46 -0.65
CA GLN A 135 17.22 -2.58 0.17
C GLN A 135 17.77 -3.76 -0.65
N ALA A 136 17.24 -3.97 -1.85
CA ALA A 136 17.71 -5.03 -2.74
C ALA A 136 19.05 -4.71 -3.40
N LEU A 137 19.32 -3.43 -3.70
CA LEU A 137 20.43 -3.01 -4.53
C LEU A 137 21.55 -2.29 -3.76
N LEU A 138 21.26 -1.70 -2.60
CA LEU A 138 22.15 -0.77 -1.91
C LEU A 138 22.37 -1.17 -0.45
N LYS A 139 23.45 -0.63 0.11
CA LYS A 139 23.77 -0.65 1.54
C LYS A 139 23.68 0.76 2.11
N PRO A 140 23.41 0.93 3.42
CA PRO A 140 23.48 2.23 4.07
C PRO A 140 24.85 2.89 3.80
N GLY A 141 24.82 4.15 3.36
CA GLY A 141 26.00 4.91 2.98
C GLY A 141 26.32 4.91 1.48
N ASP A 142 25.69 4.05 0.69
CA ASP A 142 25.86 4.08 -0.76
C ASP A 142 25.30 5.37 -1.36
N THR A 143 25.84 5.77 -2.50
CA THR A 143 25.42 7.01 -3.18
C THR A 143 24.25 6.76 -4.10
N ILE A 144 23.24 7.62 -3.99
CA ILE A 144 22.09 7.67 -4.89
C ILE A 144 22.01 9.04 -5.57
N LEU A 145 21.61 9.06 -6.83
CA LEU A 145 21.31 10.26 -7.58
C LEU A 145 19.81 10.43 -7.74
N GLY A 146 19.25 11.53 -7.26
CA GLY A 146 17.82 11.80 -7.30
C GLY A 146 17.48 13.24 -7.64
N MET A 147 16.30 13.48 -8.21
CA MET A 147 15.80 14.82 -8.45
C MET A 147 15.44 15.50 -7.12
N SER A 148 15.83 16.76 -6.96
CA SER A 148 15.49 17.56 -5.78
C SER A 148 13.99 17.83 -5.67
N LEU A 149 13.49 18.02 -4.45
CA LEU A 149 12.08 18.36 -4.21
C LEU A 149 11.66 19.64 -4.95
N ASP A 150 12.54 20.66 -4.95
CA ASP A 150 12.30 21.95 -5.60
C ASP A 150 12.17 21.84 -7.13
N ALA A 151 12.71 20.76 -7.69
CA ALA A 151 12.62 20.45 -9.12
C ALA A 151 11.50 19.44 -9.45
N GLY A 152 10.69 19.06 -8.48
CA GLY A 152 9.61 18.09 -8.67
C GLY A 152 9.96 16.64 -8.30
N GLY A 153 11.11 16.42 -7.64
CA GLY A 153 11.50 15.11 -7.15
C GLY A 153 10.61 14.62 -6.00
N HIS A 154 10.53 13.32 -5.82
CA HIS A 154 9.79 12.72 -4.71
C HIS A 154 10.63 12.67 -3.43
N LEU A 155 9.96 12.68 -2.27
CA LEU A 155 10.63 12.55 -0.96
C LEU A 155 11.57 11.34 -0.88
N THR A 156 11.16 10.20 -1.46
CA THR A 156 11.95 8.96 -1.44
C THR A 156 13.15 8.97 -2.39
N HIS A 157 13.39 10.05 -3.12
CA HIS A 157 14.55 10.21 -4.00
C HIS A 157 15.73 10.91 -3.30
N GLY A 158 15.92 10.66 -2.02
CA GLY A 158 17.06 11.17 -1.26
C GLY A 158 16.80 12.49 -0.53
N ALA A 159 15.55 12.92 -0.36
CA ALA A 159 15.26 14.11 0.43
C ALA A 159 15.70 13.93 1.89
N LYS A 160 16.37 14.92 2.48
CA LYS A 160 16.96 14.87 3.82
C LYS A 160 16.02 14.38 4.94
N PRO A 161 14.73 14.75 5.00
CA PRO A 161 13.81 14.25 6.04
C PRO A 161 13.39 12.80 5.81
N ASN A 162 13.51 12.28 4.60
CA ASN A 162 13.12 10.93 4.25
C ASN A 162 14.21 9.90 4.65
N GLN A 163 13.80 8.64 4.79
CA GLN A 163 14.70 7.53 5.08
C GLN A 163 15.82 7.41 4.03
N SER A 164 15.50 7.62 2.75
CA SER A 164 16.50 7.58 1.66
C SER A 164 17.60 8.64 1.83
N GLY A 165 17.25 9.85 2.27
CA GLY A 165 18.23 10.90 2.53
C GLY A 165 18.99 10.76 3.85
N LYS A 166 18.51 9.88 4.77
CA LYS A 166 19.18 9.58 6.05
C LYS A 166 20.13 8.40 5.94
N TRP A 167 19.81 7.42 5.13
CA TRP A 167 20.55 6.17 5.02
C TRP A 167 21.60 6.18 3.90
N PHE A 168 21.34 6.97 2.85
CA PHE A 168 22.20 7.03 1.68
C PHE A 168 22.86 8.40 1.52
N ASN A 169 24.00 8.42 0.82
CA ASN A 169 24.61 9.65 0.36
C ASN A 169 23.83 10.15 -0.85
N ALA A 170 22.84 11.01 -0.62
CA ALA A 170 21.95 11.49 -1.66
C ALA A 170 22.53 12.71 -2.38
N VAL A 171 22.93 12.52 -3.62
CA VAL A 171 23.27 13.60 -4.55
C VAL A 171 22.00 14.00 -5.31
N GLN A 172 21.71 15.29 -5.36
CA GLN A 172 20.47 15.77 -5.96
C GLN A 172 20.75 16.65 -7.17
N TYR A 173 20.04 16.40 -8.26
CA TYR A 173 20.02 17.26 -9.44
C TYR A 173 18.73 18.07 -9.52
N GLY A 174 18.76 19.14 -10.29
CA GLY A 174 17.64 20.06 -10.45
C GLY A 174 17.26 20.29 -11.90
N VAL A 175 16.46 21.31 -12.11
CA VAL A 175 16.04 21.83 -13.42
C VAL A 175 16.59 23.22 -13.59
N ARG A 176 17.13 23.53 -14.76
CA ARG A 176 17.56 24.88 -15.11
C ARG A 176 16.36 25.83 -15.15
N ARG A 177 16.50 26.99 -14.53
CA ARG A 177 15.40 27.96 -14.46
C ARG A 177 15.15 28.70 -15.79
N ASP A 178 16.19 28.80 -16.59
CA ASP A 178 16.18 29.54 -17.88
C ASP A 178 15.65 28.68 -19.03
N THR A 179 16.01 27.40 -19.08
CA THR A 179 15.65 26.49 -20.18
C THR A 179 14.63 25.45 -19.79
N LEU A 180 14.40 25.22 -18.49
CA LEU A 180 13.60 24.14 -17.93
C LEU A 180 14.14 22.73 -18.23
N ASP A 181 15.39 22.66 -18.71
CA ASP A 181 16.05 21.38 -18.96
C ASP A 181 16.52 20.73 -17.65
N VAL A 182 16.52 19.40 -17.61
CA VAL A 182 17.10 18.63 -16.53
C VAL A 182 18.60 18.88 -16.48
N CYS A 183 19.09 19.42 -15.37
CA CYS A 183 20.50 19.76 -15.21
C CYS A 183 21.24 18.66 -14.43
N LEU A 184 21.86 17.75 -15.13
CA LEU A 184 22.76 16.75 -14.57
C LEU A 184 24.19 17.28 -14.41
N LEU A 185 24.56 18.37 -15.12
CA LEU A 185 25.93 18.90 -15.18
C LEU A 185 26.44 19.43 -13.83
N TYR A 186 25.58 20.01 -13.01
CA TYR A 186 25.97 20.51 -11.68
C TYR A 186 26.34 19.42 -10.67
N THR A 187 26.02 18.18 -10.97
CA THR A 187 26.34 17.03 -10.12
C THR A 187 27.61 16.32 -10.57
N SER A 188 28.00 16.44 -11.84
CA SER A 188 29.26 15.87 -12.34
C SER A 188 30.47 16.74 -12.03
N ASP A 189 30.33 18.05 -12.07
CA ASP A 189 31.43 18.97 -11.77
C ASP A 189 31.79 19.03 -10.27
N ALA A 190 30.83 18.68 -9.39
CA ALA A 190 31.07 18.60 -7.94
C ALA A 190 31.77 17.30 -7.49
N ALA A 191 31.98 16.37 -8.40
CA ALA A 191 32.65 15.09 -8.11
C ALA A 191 34.12 15.09 -8.57
N ASP A 192 34.55 16.10 -9.30
CA ASP A 192 35.92 16.24 -9.83
C ASP A 192 36.79 17.24 -9.04
N ASP A 193 36.25 17.90 -8.00
CA ASP A 193 36.95 18.70 -6.99
C ASP A 193 37.00 17.93 -5.64
#